data_604390707d33c486f6baa94281e9e67f
#
_entry.id   604390707d33c486f6baa94281e9e67f
#
_cell.length_a   1.000
_cell.length_b   1.000
_cell.length_c   1.000
_cell.angle_alpha   90.00
_cell.angle_beta   90.00
_cell.angle_gamma   90.00
#
_symmetry.space_group_name_H-M   'P 1'
#
loop_
_entity.id
_entity.type
_entity.pdbx_description
1 polymer ?
#
loop_
_entity_poly.entity_id
_entity_poly.type
_entity_poly.pdbx_seq_one_letter_code
_entity_poly.pdbx_strand_id
1 'polypeptide(L)'
;MTLTINGRAYLLREGRDYEASDTLSDLLREKLGFTGVRVSCREGACGACTVLLDGKSVLSCMMLAIEAGGHHITTIEAFDSTDPVVKAFAEECGQGYGTAMQCGFCTPGFIIETKSLLAEYPDPEREQIRDGLSGHICRCGCYKGIEHAVETAACACRAQGEETADEV
;
A
#
# COMPACT_ATOMS: atom_id res chain seq x y z
N MET A 1 14.28 -14.55 -13.29
CA MET A 1 14.54 -13.76 -12.07
C MET A 1 13.91 -14.41 -10.84
N THR A 2 14.44 -14.12 -9.67
CA THR A 2 13.81 -14.52 -8.39
C THR A 2 13.40 -13.26 -7.66
N LEU A 3 12.18 -13.24 -7.08
CA LEU A 3 11.71 -12.16 -6.21
C LEU A 3 10.83 -12.74 -5.11
N THR A 4 10.67 -12.03 -4.02
CA THR A 4 9.79 -12.43 -2.91
C THR A 4 8.55 -11.56 -2.90
N ILE A 5 7.34 -12.17 -2.89
CA ILE A 5 6.08 -11.43 -2.79
C ILE A 5 5.33 -11.93 -1.57
N ASN A 6 5.01 -11.03 -0.63
CA ASN A 6 4.29 -11.33 0.60
C ASN A 6 4.93 -12.52 1.36
N GLY A 7 6.27 -12.52 1.47
CA GLY A 7 7.04 -13.57 2.14
C GLY A 7 7.23 -14.87 1.35
N ARG A 8 6.65 -15.01 0.15
CA ARG A 8 6.79 -16.19 -0.70
C ARG A 8 7.75 -15.93 -1.87
N ALA A 9 8.70 -16.82 -2.07
CA ALA A 9 9.65 -16.75 -3.20
C ALA A 9 8.99 -17.20 -4.52
N TYR A 10 9.26 -16.46 -5.60
CA TYR A 10 8.82 -16.73 -6.96
C TYR A 10 10.02 -16.82 -7.87
N LEU A 11 10.14 -17.92 -8.60
CA LEU A 11 11.13 -18.11 -9.66
C LEU A 11 10.44 -17.93 -11.02
N LEU A 12 10.69 -16.81 -11.67
CA LEU A 12 10.02 -16.39 -12.89
C LEU A 12 10.99 -16.40 -14.08
N ARG A 13 10.51 -16.81 -15.26
CA ARG A 13 11.27 -16.91 -16.51
C ARG A 13 10.72 -15.90 -17.51
N GLU A 14 11.62 -15.09 -18.07
CA GLU A 14 11.31 -14.20 -19.18
C GLU A 14 10.84 -15.01 -20.41
N GLY A 15 9.90 -14.46 -21.15
CA GLY A 15 9.28 -15.11 -22.31
C GLY A 15 8.25 -16.20 -21.96
N ARG A 16 8.07 -16.51 -20.66
CA ARG A 16 7.08 -17.48 -20.18
C ARG A 16 6.15 -16.87 -19.12
N ASP A 17 6.73 -16.35 -18.06
CA ASP A 17 6.00 -15.87 -16.89
C ASP A 17 5.83 -14.33 -16.92
N TYR A 18 6.75 -13.65 -17.63
CA TYR A 18 6.70 -12.21 -17.88
C TYR A 18 7.50 -11.86 -19.15
N GLU A 19 7.22 -10.68 -19.72
CA GLU A 19 7.98 -10.11 -20.82
C GLU A 19 8.89 -8.98 -20.31
N ALA A 20 10.00 -8.69 -20.99
CA ALA A 20 10.94 -7.63 -20.60
C ALA A 20 10.29 -6.25 -20.52
N SER A 21 9.21 -6.03 -21.27
CA SER A 21 8.43 -4.78 -21.30
C SER A 21 7.32 -4.71 -20.25
N ASP A 22 7.04 -5.80 -19.51
CA ASP A 22 6.00 -5.79 -18.49
C ASP A 22 6.39 -4.86 -17.34
N THR A 23 5.45 -4.06 -16.88
CA THR A 23 5.62 -3.32 -15.62
C THR A 23 5.47 -4.28 -14.43
N LEU A 24 5.96 -3.86 -13.27
CA LEU A 24 5.74 -4.62 -12.03
C LEU A 24 4.24 -4.77 -11.76
N SER A 25 3.40 -3.78 -12.08
CA SER A 25 1.95 -3.88 -11.95
C SER A 25 1.34 -4.94 -12.88
N ASP A 26 1.83 -5.07 -14.11
CA ASP A 26 1.36 -6.09 -15.05
C ASP A 26 1.75 -7.49 -14.56
N LEU A 27 2.99 -7.66 -14.10
CA LEU A 27 3.43 -8.91 -13.49
C LEU A 27 2.57 -9.30 -12.29
N LEU A 28 2.45 -8.39 -11.31
CA LEU A 28 1.72 -8.69 -10.07
C LEU A 28 0.25 -8.99 -10.33
N ARG A 29 -0.43 -8.11 -11.08
CA ARG A 29 -1.87 -8.20 -11.25
C ARG A 29 -2.29 -9.20 -12.32
N GLU A 30 -1.73 -9.10 -13.54
CA GLU A 30 -2.23 -9.83 -14.70
C GLU A 30 -1.61 -11.23 -14.80
N LYS A 31 -0.35 -11.40 -14.36
CA LYS A 31 0.34 -12.68 -14.46
C LYS A 31 0.25 -13.52 -13.18
N LEU A 32 0.36 -12.89 -12.01
CA LEU A 32 0.41 -13.57 -10.71
C LEU A 32 -0.90 -13.48 -9.92
N GLY A 33 -1.87 -12.65 -10.35
CA GLY A 33 -3.21 -12.60 -9.77
C GLY A 33 -3.34 -11.79 -8.48
N PHE A 34 -2.37 -10.93 -8.15
CA PHE A 34 -2.47 -9.99 -7.03
C PHE A 34 -3.41 -8.83 -7.37
N THR A 35 -4.71 -9.08 -7.31
CA THR A 35 -5.76 -8.16 -7.78
C THR A 35 -5.96 -6.94 -6.90
N GLY A 36 -5.41 -6.93 -5.69
CA GLY A 36 -5.34 -5.77 -4.81
C GLY A 36 -4.45 -4.66 -5.36
N VAL A 37 -3.47 -4.99 -6.19
CA VAL A 37 -2.72 -4.00 -6.98
C VAL A 37 -3.67 -3.42 -8.02
N ARG A 38 -4.13 -2.17 -7.80
CA ARG A 38 -5.08 -1.49 -8.69
C ARG A 38 -4.33 -0.65 -9.71
N VAL A 39 -4.70 -0.79 -10.98
CA VAL A 39 -4.08 -0.04 -12.08
C VAL A 39 -5.11 0.89 -12.69
N SER A 40 -4.82 2.20 -12.72
CA SER A 40 -5.71 3.22 -13.26
C SER A 40 -5.00 4.09 -14.30
N CYS A 41 -4.12 5.00 -13.90
CA CYS A 41 -3.51 5.96 -14.83
C CYS A 41 -2.40 5.38 -15.72
N ARG A 42 -1.61 4.41 -15.24
CA ARG A 42 -0.41 3.86 -15.90
C ARG A 42 0.68 4.91 -16.23
N GLU A 43 0.68 6.04 -15.54
CA GLU A 43 1.60 7.17 -15.75
C GLU A 43 2.16 7.75 -14.45
N GLY A 44 2.02 7.01 -13.33
CA GLY A 44 2.58 7.43 -12.05
C GLY A 44 1.82 8.53 -11.31
N ALA A 45 0.63 8.94 -11.78
CA ALA A 45 -0.06 10.13 -11.26
C ALA A 45 -1.07 9.84 -10.13
N CYS A 46 -1.55 8.60 -9.96
CA CYS A 46 -2.74 8.35 -9.12
C CYS A 46 -2.52 7.49 -7.86
N GLY A 47 -1.38 6.85 -7.69
CA GLY A 47 -1.05 6.05 -6.51
C GLY A 47 -1.80 4.72 -6.35
N ALA A 48 -2.77 4.39 -7.21
CA ALA A 48 -3.59 3.19 -7.04
C ALA A 48 -2.81 1.87 -7.12
N CYS A 49 -1.66 1.88 -7.81
CA CYS A 49 -0.79 0.73 -8.00
C CYS A 49 0.36 0.62 -6.98
N THR A 50 0.34 1.40 -5.92
CA THR A 50 1.40 1.42 -4.91
C THR A 50 1.56 0.05 -4.26
N VAL A 51 2.82 -0.40 -4.15
CA VAL A 51 3.28 -1.58 -3.42
C VAL A 51 4.49 -1.19 -2.57
N LEU A 52 4.88 -2.01 -1.59
CA LEU A 52 6.18 -1.81 -0.94
C LEU A 52 7.24 -2.63 -1.68
N LEU A 53 8.35 -2.00 -1.96
CA LEU A 53 9.60 -2.59 -2.41
C LEU A 53 10.62 -2.45 -1.29
N ASP A 54 11.04 -3.55 -0.69
CA ASP A 54 11.92 -3.56 0.48
C ASP A 54 11.46 -2.60 1.59
N GLY A 55 10.14 -2.55 1.84
CA GLY A 55 9.52 -1.72 2.86
C GLY A 55 9.22 -0.26 2.46
N LYS A 56 9.62 0.18 1.27
CA LYS A 56 9.36 1.54 0.76
C LYS A 56 8.27 1.54 -0.31
N SER A 57 7.39 2.53 -0.29
CA SER A 57 6.34 2.67 -1.30
C SER A 57 6.91 2.98 -2.68
N VAL A 58 6.44 2.25 -3.69
CA VAL A 58 6.77 2.47 -5.10
C VAL A 58 5.52 2.35 -5.97
N LEU A 59 5.50 3.08 -7.07
CA LEU A 59 4.44 3.00 -8.08
C LEU A 59 4.74 1.86 -9.05
N SER A 60 4.13 0.71 -8.87
CA SER A 60 4.43 -0.50 -9.64
C SER A 60 4.17 -0.36 -11.16
N CYS A 61 3.34 0.60 -11.59
CA CYS A 61 3.15 0.88 -13.01
C CYS A 61 4.31 1.66 -13.67
N MET A 62 5.24 2.21 -12.87
CA MET A 62 6.38 3.00 -13.34
C MET A 62 7.71 2.24 -13.23
N MET A 63 7.68 0.99 -12.79
CA MET A 63 8.84 0.13 -12.63
C MET A 63 8.70 -1.08 -13.55
N LEU A 64 9.76 -1.47 -14.24
CA LEU A 64 9.76 -2.72 -15.01
C LEU A 64 9.80 -3.93 -14.07
N ALA A 65 9.10 -5.00 -14.46
CA ALA A 65 9.06 -6.22 -13.68
C ALA A 65 10.46 -6.81 -13.42
N ILE A 66 11.36 -6.70 -14.39
CA ILE A 66 12.72 -7.20 -14.29
C ILE A 66 13.56 -6.49 -13.23
N GLU A 67 13.26 -5.21 -12.95
CA GLU A 67 13.96 -4.41 -11.94
C GLU A 67 13.63 -4.88 -10.51
N ALA A 68 12.52 -5.60 -10.33
CA ALA A 68 12.13 -6.16 -9.04
C ALA A 68 12.89 -7.44 -8.67
N GLY A 69 13.75 -7.95 -9.57
CA GLY A 69 14.53 -9.14 -9.33
C GLY A 69 15.45 -9.02 -8.11
N GLY A 70 15.35 -9.98 -7.17
CA GLY A 70 16.10 -9.98 -5.91
C GLY A 70 15.47 -9.19 -4.76
N HIS A 71 14.38 -8.47 -5.01
CA HIS A 71 13.71 -7.62 -4.02
C HIS A 71 12.52 -8.30 -3.34
N HIS A 72 12.09 -7.71 -2.23
CA HIS A 72 10.90 -8.09 -1.47
C HIS A 72 9.74 -7.13 -1.79
N ILE A 73 8.68 -7.68 -2.38
CA ILE A 73 7.46 -6.95 -2.69
C ILE A 73 6.40 -7.24 -1.62
N THR A 74 5.77 -6.21 -1.10
CA THR A 74 4.59 -6.37 -0.24
C THR A 74 3.40 -5.70 -0.92
N THR A 75 2.34 -6.47 -1.14
CA THR A 75 1.06 -5.99 -1.67
C THR A 75 0.01 -5.97 -0.57
N ILE A 76 -1.16 -5.38 -0.85
CA ILE A 76 -2.25 -5.30 0.14
C ILE A 76 -2.69 -6.67 0.66
N GLU A 77 -2.54 -7.72 -0.12
CA GLU A 77 -2.89 -9.10 0.25
C GLU A 77 -2.02 -9.68 1.38
N ALA A 78 -0.93 -9.00 1.75
CA ALA A 78 -0.13 -9.38 2.93
C ALA A 78 -0.80 -9.01 4.26
N PHE A 79 -1.81 -8.15 4.24
CA PHE A 79 -2.46 -7.62 5.43
C PHE A 79 -3.90 -8.11 5.53
N ASP A 80 -4.30 -8.54 6.69
CA ASP A 80 -5.66 -8.98 6.98
C ASP A 80 -6.47 -7.90 7.74
N SER A 81 -7.69 -8.25 8.14
CA SER A 81 -8.60 -7.33 8.85
C SER A 81 -8.17 -7.00 10.28
N THR A 82 -7.14 -7.66 10.83
CA THR A 82 -6.59 -7.38 12.16
C THR A 82 -5.47 -6.35 12.11
N ASP A 83 -4.92 -6.09 10.92
CA ASP A 83 -3.90 -5.07 10.73
C ASP A 83 -4.46 -3.67 11.10
N PRO A 84 -3.78 -2.89 11.97
CA PRO A 84 -4.31 -1.64 12.48
C PRO A 84 -4.56 -0.60 11.39
N VAL A 85 -3.76 -0.58 10.31
CA VAL A 85 -3.98 0.34 9.19
C VAL A 85 -5.20 -0.08 8.38
N VAL A 86 -5.31 -1.38 8.04
CA VAL A 86 -6.49 -1.92 7.33
C VAL A 86 -7.76 -1.66 8.11
N LYS A 87 -7.73 -1.91 9.42
CA LYS A 87 -8.86 -1.70 10.33
C LYS A 87 -9.28 -0.23 10.37
N ALA A 88 -8.33 0.70 10.53
CA ALA A 88 -8.62 2.13 10.55
C ALA A 88 -9.32 2.59 9.26
N PHE A 89 -8.86 2.16 8.09
CA PHE A 89 -9.50 2.49 6.82
C PHE A 89 -10.89 1.86 6.65
N ALA A 90 -11.15 0.68 7.23
CA ALA A 90 -12.43 0.00 7.15
C ALA A 90 -13.48 0.57 8.13
N GLU A 91 -13.05 1.01 9.31
CA GLU A 91 -13.92 1.47 10.40
C GLU A 91 -14.19 2.98 10.37
N GLU A 92 -13.40 3.77 9.62
CA GLU A 92 -13.61 5.20 9.49
C GLU A 92 -14.91 5.52 8.76
N CYS A 93 -15.99 5.61 9.52
CA CYS A 93 -17.27 6.11 9.08
C CYS A 93 -17.94 6.92 10.17
N GLY A 94 -18.07 8.23 9.96
CA GLY A 94 -19.14 8.97 10.62
C GLY A 94 -18.83 9.80 11.86
N GLN A 95 -17.58 9.99 12.24
CA GLN A 95 -17.23 10.95 13.33
C GLN A 95 -17.17 12.42 12.85
N GLY A 96 -17.91 12.76 11.79
CA GLY A 96 -17.88 14.11 11.20
C GLY A 96 -16.78 14.32 10.15
N TYR A 97 -15.90 13.35 9.95
CA TYR A 97 -14.82 13.40 8.95
C TYR A 97 -15.19 12.70 7.63
N GLY A 98 -16.30 11.97 7.60
CA GLY A 98 -16.71 11.15 6.46
C GLY A 98 -16.08 9.76 6.50
N THR A 99 -16.11 9.07 5.38
CA THR A 99 -15.54 7.73 5.24
C THR A 99 -14.18 7.78 4.55
N ALA A 100 -13.25 6.89 4.94
CA ALA A 100 -11.99 6.68 4.23
C ALA A 100 -12.18 5.89 2.93
N MET A 101 -13.31 5.19 2.78
CA MET A 101 -13.57 4.31 1.64
C MET A 101 -15.02 4.40 1.18
N GLN A 102 -15.23 4.66 -0.13
CA GLN A 102 -16.53 4.50 -0.79
C GLN A 102 -16.49 3.35 -1.79
N CYS A 103 -15.97 3.57 -3.01
CA CYS A 103 -15.88 2.50 -4.01
C CYS A 103 -14.75 1.49 -3.74
N GLY A 104 -13.79 1.80 -2.86
CA GLY A 104 -12.69 0.94 -2.48
C GLY A 104 -11.57 0.80 -3.52
N PHE A 105 -11.67 1.45 -4.69
CA PHE A 105 -10.68 1.25 -5.76
C PHE A 105 -9.30 1.77 -5.39
N CYS A 106 -9.17 2.96 -4.82
CA CYS A 106 -7.90 3.57 -4.43
C CYS A 106 -7.40 3.10 -3.05
N THR A 107 -8.27 2.50 -2.24
CA THR A 107 -7.98 2.14 -0.85
C THR A 107 -6.73 1.28 -0.66
N PRO A 108 -6.46 0.24 -1.47
CA PRO A 108 -5.22 -0.53 -1.34
C PRO A 108 -3.96 0.32 -1.46
N GLY A 109 -3.91 1.23 -2.44
CA GLY A 109 -2.77 2.13 -2.61
C GLY A 109 -2.56 3.06 -1.41
N PHE A 110 -3.62 3.67 -0.90
CA PHE A 110 -3.56 4.51 0.30
C PHE A 110 -3.11 3.73 1.54
N ILE A 111 -3.57 2.49 1.74
CA ILE A 111 -3.15 1.65 2.87
C ILE A 111 -1.64 1.33 2.77
N ILE A 112 -1.16 0.93 1.60
CA ILE A 112 0.27 0.64 1.38
C ILE A 112 1.13 1.88 1.61
N GLU A 113 0.71 3.05 1.10
CA GLU A 113 1.41 4.30 1.35
C GLU A 113 1.42 4.66 2.84
N THR A 114 0.29 4.49 3.52
CA THR A 114 0.21 4.70 4.97
C THR A 114 1.17 3.79 5.74
N LYS A 115 1.33 2.53 5.34
CA LYS A 115 2.31 1.62 5.95
C LYS A 115 3.74 2.14 5.79
N SER A 116 4.10 2.65 4.61
CA SER A 116 5.41 3.26 4.36
C SER A 116 5.59 4.53 5.19
N LEU A 117 4.58 5.40 5.22
CA LEU A 117 4.59 6.64 5.98
C LEU A 117 4.77 6.41 7.49
N LEU A 118 4.00 5.47 8.06
CA LEU A 118 4.08 5.18 9.50
C LEU A 118 5.37 4.44 9.90
N ALA A 119 6.03 3.76 8.98
CA ALA A 119 7.36 3.21 9.21
C ALA A 119 8.44 4.30 9.30
N GLU A 120 8.27 5.41 8.57
CA GLU A 120 9.18 6.56 8.60
C GLU A 120 8.81 7.54 9.73
N TYR A 121 7.51 7.82 9.90
CA TYR A 121 6.94 8.71 10.91
C TYR A 121 5.89 7.98 11.74
N PRO A 122 6.28 7.35 12.88
CA PRO A 122 5.32 6.61 13.73
C PRO A 122 4.21 7.47 14.35
N ASP A 123 4.45 8.77 14.46
CA ASP A 123 3.51 9.79 14.95
C ASP A 123 3.50 10.99 14.00
N PRO A 124 2.92 10.85 12.80
CA PRO A 124 3.03 11.88 11.78
C PRO A 124 2.14 13.08 12.11
N GLU A 125 2.68 14.27 11.90
CA GLU A 125 1.89 15.49 11.89
C GLU A 125 0.97 15.52 10.65
N ARG A 126 -0.12 16.28 10.73
CA ARG A 126 -1.09 16.40 9.63
C ARG A 126 -0.46 16.82 8.29
N GLU A 127 0.55 17.68 8.32
CA GLU A 127 1.28 18.11 7.14
C GLU A 127 2.06 16.94 6.52
N GLN A 128 2.75 16.13 7.34
CA GLN A 128 3.44 14.92 6.89
C GLN A 128 2.48 13.89 6.28
N ILE A 129 1.27 13.75 6.86
CA ILE A 129 0.21 12.88 6.29
C ILE A 129 -0.18 13.37 4.90
N ARG A 130 -0.42 14.66 4.73
CA ARG A 130 -0.82 15.24 3.43
C ARG A 130 0.28 15.13 2.40
N ASP A 131 1.50 15.41 2.78
CA ASP A 131 2.66 15.32 1.89
C ASP A 131 2.90 13.87 1.45
N GLY A 132 2.91 12.92 2.38
CA GLY A 132 3.06 11.50 2.09
C GLY A 132 1.96 10.95 1.18
N LEU A 133 0.72 11.42 1.34
CA LEU A 133 -0.41 10.99 0.52
C LEU A 133 -0.61 11.83 -0.76
N SER A 134 0.22 12.85 -1.03
CA SER A 134 0.04 13.79 -2.14
C SER A 134 0.06 13.13 -3.53
N GLY A 135 0.73 11.99 -3.67
CA GLY A 135 0.77 11.16 -4.88
C GLY A 135 -0.45 10.25 -5.11
N HIS A 136 -1.49 10.35 -4.25
CA HIS A 136 -2.65 9.45 -4.30
C HIS A 136 -3.95 10.20 -4.59
N ILE A 137 -4.75 9.66 -5.52
CA ILE A 137 -6.00 10.28 -5.98
C ILE A 137 -7.20 9.40 -5.58
N CYS A 138 -8.15 10.01 -4.86
CA CYS A 138 -9.46 9.43 -4.59
C CYS A 138 -10.54 10.13 -5.41
N ARG A 139 -11.13 9.45 -6.40
CA ARG A 139 -12.20 10.03 -7.24
C ARG A 139 -13.50 10.28 -6.48
N CYS A 140 -13.74 9.53 -5.40
CA CYS A 140 -14.90 9.71 -4.52
C CYS A 140 -14.77 10.89 -3.55
N GLY A 141 -13.56 11.45 -3.39
CA GLY A 141 -13.31 12.60 -2.53
C GLY A 141 -13.19 12.29 -1.03
N CYS A 142 -12.80 11.06 -0.68
CA CYS A 142 -12.72 10.61 0.72
C CYS A 142 -11.53 11.18 1.51
N TYR A 143 -10.87 12.24 1.06
CA TYR A 143 -9.58 12.70 1.61
C TYR A 143 -9.60 12.99 3.12
N LYS A 144 -10.67 13.61 3.64
CA LYS A 144 -10.78 13.89 5.10
C LYS A 144 -10.87 12.60 5.92
N GLY A 145 -11.66 11.64 5.46
CA GLY A 145 -11.75 10.33 6.12
C GLY A 145 -10.44 9.55 6.02
N ILE A 146 -9.72 9.66 4.89
CA ILE A 146 -8.41 9.05 4.70
C ILE A 146 -7.38 9.67 5.65
N GLU A 147 -7.29 11.02 5.76
CA GLU A 147 -6.41 11.68 6.73
C GLU A 147 -6.68 11.17 8.16
N HIS A 148 -7.95 11.11 8.56
CA HIS A 148 -8.34 10.63 9.89
C HIS A 148 -8.04 9.15 10.09
N ALA A 149 -8.21 8.31 9.06
CA ALA A 149 -7.83 6.90 9.13
C ALA A 149 -6.32 6.72 9.38
N VAL A 150 -5.47 7.56 8.79
CA VAL A 150 -4.02 7.55 9.04
C VAL A 150 -3.72 7.97 10.48
N GLU A 151 -4.35 9.04 11.00
CA GLU A 151 -4.21 9.47 12.40
C GLU A 151 -4.62 8.34 13.37
N THR A 152 -5.75 7.68 13.11
CA THR A 152 -6.25 6.54 13.90
C THR A 152 -5.30 5.35 13.85
N ALA A 153 -4.78 5.01 12.65
CA ALA A 153 -3.82 3.93 12.47
C ALA A 153 -2.51 4.19 13.22
N ALA A 154 -2.01 5.43 13.18
CA ALA A 154 -0.79 5.83 13.91
C ALA A 154 -0.96 5.60 15.42
N CYS A 155 -2.10 6.03 16.00
CA CYS A 155 -2.40 5.78 17.41
C CYS A 155 -2.45 4.28 17.74
N ALA A 156 -3.11 3.47 16.92
CA ALA A 156 -3.24 2.03 17.12
C ALA A 156 -1.90 1.29 17.01
N CYS A 157 -1.05 1.67 16.04
CA CYS A 157 0.27 1.07 15.87
C CYS A 157 1.19 1.36 17.07
N ARG A 158 1.15 2.58 17.64
CA ARG A 158 1.92 2.93 18.85
C ARG A 158 1.48 2.11 20.06
N ALA A 159 0.17 2.01 20.30
CA ALA A 159 -0.37 1.22 21.41
C ALA A 159 0.09 -0.24 21.37
N GLN A 160 0.11 -0.87 20.18
CA GLN A 160 0.61 -2.24 20.01
C GLN A 160 2.13 -2.35 20.25
N GLY A 161 2.91 -1.33 19.90
CA GLY A 161 4.34 -1.30 20.15
C GLY A 161 4.70 -1.19 21.63
N GLU A 162 3.89 -0.49 22.42
CA GLU A 162 4.07 -0.37 23.88
C GLU A 162 3.73 -1.67 24.62
N GLU A 163 2.65 -2.36 24.24
CA GLU A 163 2.26 -3.66 24.85
C GLU A 163 3.35 -4.73 24.67
N THR A 164 4.02 -4.76 23.52
CA THR A 164 5.10 -5.73 23.27
C THR A 164 6.40 -5.39 23.99
N ALA A 165 6.61 -4.15 24.42
CA ALA A 165 7.80 -3.71 25.16
C ALA A 165 7.70 -4.01 26.66
N ASP A 166 6.49 -4.11 27.22
CA ASP A 166 6.25 -4.41 28.64
C ASP A 166 6.27 -5.92 28.96
N GLU A 167 6.26 -6.79 27.93
CA GLU A 167 6.32 -8.26 28.10
C GLU A 167 7.74 -8.85 28.03
N VAL A 168 8.80 -8.04 27.91
CA VAL A 168 10.21 -8.43 27.88
C VAL A 168 10.94 -7.96 29.14
#